data_648d74207a06f403bf811514efb81b50
#
_entry.id   648d74207a06f403bf811514efb81b50
#
_cell.length_a   1.000
_cell.length_b   1.000
_cell.length_c   1.000
_cell.angle_alpha   90.00
_cell.angle_beta   90.00
_cell.angle_gamma   90.00
#
_symmetry.space_group_name_H-M   'P 1'
#
loop_
_entity.id
_entity.type
_entity.pdbx_description
1 polymer ?
#
loop_
_entity_poly.entity_id
_entity_poly.type
_entity_poly.pdbx_seq_one_letter_code
_entity_poly.pdbx_strand_id
1 'polypeptide(L)'
;ILSTYRDVVYEELFNDPQRDKKLEYLPKTLIFALNEAHATNIVQIAKEVFGRTDDRFVQKITYSAGDSNELIRQFRNDKDFRIAVTCTLVATGTDVKPLEVVMFMRDVESLPLYIQMKGRGVRTIGDEQLRNVTPNAFSKDCFYLVDAVGVTEHEKTIPTASDEATTKIITLKELLERISHGYIPDEYLKRLAATLARIFNKADESQRKEFARLSHDDMKELSARIYAALETGTLPPFVSTEKPNLERKGLVLSLIHI
;
A
#
# COMPACT_ATOMS: atom_id res chain seq x y z
N ILE A 1 8.77 14.38 -12.64
CA ILE A 1 7.65 14.50 -11.68
C ILE A 1 7.84 15.76 -10.81
N LEU A 2 8.86 15.83 -9.94
CA LEU A 2 9.03 16.99 -9.03
C LEU A 2 9.31 18.28 -9.78
N SER A 3 10.07 18.25 -10.86
CA SER A 3 10.30 19.43 -11.73
C SER A 3 9.00 19.91 -12.35
N THR A 4 8.22 18.98 -12.93
CA THR A 4 6.90 19.28 -13.49
C THR A 4 5.97 19.83 -12.41
N TYR A 5 5.92 19.22 -11.23
CA TYR A 5 5.11 19.71 -10.10
C TYR A 5 5.50 21.16 -9.72
N ARG A 6 6.80 21.46 -9.59
CA ARG A 6 7.29 22.82 -9.33
C ARG A 6 6.78 23.82 -10.37
N ASP A 7 6.81 23.43 -11.64
CA ASP A 7 6.48 24.30 -12.76
C ASP A 7 4.95 24.53 -12.87
N VAL A 8 4.13 23.49 -12.56
CA VAL A 8 2.66 23.60 -12.73
C VAL A 8 1.90 23.97 -11.46
N VAL A 9 2.52 23.92 -10.28
CA VAL A 9 1.81 24.06 -8.99
C VAL A 9 1.04 25.37 -8.88
N TYR A 10 1.58 26.48 -9.38
CA TYR A 10 0.91 27.78 -9.39
C TYR A 10 0.33 28.19 -10.75
N GLU A 11 0.71 27.50 -11.81
CA GLU A 11 0.19 27.78 -13.15
C GLU A 11 -1.12 27.02 -13.41
N GLU A 12 -1.26 25.82 -12.86
CA GLU A 12 -2.42 24.97 -13.12
C GLU A 12 -3.20 24.61 -11.85
N LEU A 13 -2.53 24.18 -10.77
CA LEU A 13 -3.21 23.68 -9.58
C LEU A 13 -3.75 24.84 -8.72
N PHE A 14 -2.91 25.78 -8.34
CA PHE A 14 -3.28 26.92 -7.50
C PHE A 14 -3.22 28.21 -8.31
N ASN A 15 -3.87 28.21 -9.47
CA ASN A 15 -3.88 29.34 -10.40
C ASN A 15 -4.86 30.44 -9.92
N ASP A 16 -4.56 31.00 -8.75
CA ASP A 16 -5.27 32.16 -8.22
C ASP A 16 -4.43 33.43 -8.50
N PRO A 17 -4.96 34.41 -9.26
CA PRO A 17 -4.24 35.68 -9.55
C PRO A 17 -3.81 36.44 -8.30
N GLN A 18 -4.48 36.28 -7.17
CA GLN A 18 -4.18 36.94 -5.92
C GLN A 18 -3.18 36.17 -5.05
N ARG A 19 -2.90 34.93 -5.35
CA ARG A 19 -1.95 34.12 -4.59
C ARG A 19 -0.52 34.43 -5.00
N ASP A 20 0.33 34.75 -4.02
CA ASP A 20 1.78 34.94 -4.27
C ASP A 20 2.39 33.58 -4.68
N LYS A 21 2.94 33.54 -5.90
CA LYS A 21 3.48 32.32 -6.54
C LYS A 21 4.89 31.96 -6.07
N LYS A 22 5.33 32.44 -4.91
CA LYS A 22 6.66 32.12 -4.38
C LYS A 22 6.75 30.67 -3.93
N LEU A 23 7.76 29.96 -4.43
CA LEU A 23 8.04 28.57 -4.03
C LEU A 23 8.42 28.44 -2.55
N GLU A 24 8.79 29.51 -1.88
CA GLU A 24 8.96 29.56 -0.43
C GLU A 24 7.68 29.15 0.30
N TYR A 25 6.53 29.54 -0.23
CA TYR A 25 5.21 29.21 0.31
C TYR A 25 4.52 28.09 -0.47
N LEU A 26 5.30 27.16 -1.04
CA LEU A 26 4.76 26.00 -1.72
C LEU A 26 3.62 25.39 -0.89
N PRO A 27 2.48 25.03 -1.49
CA PRO A 27 1.39 24.35 -0.78
C PRO A 27 1.91 23.13 -0.01
N LYS A 28 1.42 22.93 1.22
CA LYS A 28 1.85 21.77 2.01
C LYS A 28 1.53 20.46 1.27
N THR A 29 2.59 19.72 0.97
CA THR A 29 2.57 18.54 0.12
C THR A 29 3.01 17.29 0.88
N LEU A 30 2.17 16.24 0.84
CA LEU A 30 2.52 14.92 1.35
C LEU A 30 2.77 13.98 0.18
N ILE A 31 3.98 13.40 0.12
CA ILE A 31 4.38 12.46 -0.92
C ILE A 31 4.44 11.05 -0.34
N PHE A 32 3.76 10.12 -1.01
CA PHE A 32 3.83 8.69 -0.68
C PHE A 32 4.87 7.99 -1.55
N ALA A 33 5.94 7.53 -0.92
CA ALA A 33 7.03 6.77 -1.53
C ALA A 33 6.83 5.26 -1.40
N LEU A 34 7.48 4.48 -2.24
CA LEU A 34 7.40 3.01 -2.26
C LEU A 34 8.02 2.38 -0.99
N ASN A 35 9.20 2.86 -0.60
CA ASN A 35 9.98 2.38 0.54
C ASN A 35 10.92 3.47 1.07
N GLU A 36 11.67 3.16 2.12
CA GLU A 36 12.60 4.08 2.79
C GLU A 36 13.68 4.65 1.86
N ALA A 37 14.27 3.81 1.01
CA ALA A 37 15.29 4.25 0.06
C ALA A 37 14.70 5.20 -0.98
N HIS A 38 13.51 4.89 -1.51
CA HIS A 38 12.79 5.77 -2.42
C HIS A 38 12.43 7.11 -1.75
N ALA A 39 11.96 7.08 -0.49
CA ALA A 39 11.67 8.30 0.26
C ALA A 39 12.91 9.18 0.44
N THR A 40 14.06 8.59 0.74
CA THR A 40 15.34 9.30 0.84
C THR A 40 15.74 9.94 -0.49
N ASN A 41 15.61 9.21 -1.60
CA ASN A 41 15.90 9.74 -2.94
C ASN A 41 14.95 10.89 -3.32
N ILE A 42 13.67 10.79 -2.99
CA ILE A 42 12.70 11.87 -3.23
C ILE A 42 13.10 13.14 -2.46
N VAL A 43 13.50 13.00 -1.19
CA VAL A 43 13.96 14.15 -0.39
C VAL A 43 15.17 14.81 -1.03
N GLN A 44 16.16 14.03 -1.47
CA GLN A 44 17.37 14.53 -2.13
C GLN A 44 17.02 15.30 -3.42
N ILE A 45 16.23 14.66 -4.30
CA ILE A 45 15.81 15.27 -5.57
C ILE A 45 14.94 16.51 -5.33
N ALA A 46 14.07 16.50 -4.32
CA ALA A 46 13.25 17.67 -3.98
C ALA A 46 14.11 18.86 -3.56
N LYS A 47 15.15 18.67 -2.74
CA LYS A 47 16.10 19.72 -2.38
C LYS A 47 16.75 20.34 -3.62
N GLU A 48 17.21 19.51 -4.53
CA GLU A 48 17.83 19.95 -5.79
C GLU A 48 16.83 20.72 -6.68
N VAL A 49 15.63 20.16 -6.91
CA VAL A 49 14.60 20.75 -7.78
C VAL A 49 14.10 22.10 -7.26
N PHE A 50 13.92 22.21 -5.94
CA PHE A 50 13.43 23.45 -5.33
C PHE A 50 14.56 24.41 -4.91
N GLY A 51 15.84 24.05 -5.16
CA GLY A 51 17.00 24.86 -4.82
C GLY A 51 17.13 25.11 -3.31
N ARG A 52 16.78 24.11 -2.49
CA ARG A 52 16.81 24.21 -1.02
C ARG A 52 17.94 23.35 -0.47
N THR A 53 18.82 23.97 0.30
CA THR A 53 19.92 23.27 0.99
C THR A 53 19.59 22.97 2.45
N ASP A 54 18.59 23.64 3.01
CA ASP A 54 18.18 23.42 4.40
C ASP A 54 17.29 22.18 4.54
N ASP A 55 17.44 21.50 5.68
CA ASP A 55 16.72 20.27 5.98
C ASP A 55 15.25 20.51 6.39
N ARG A 56 14.81 21.75 6.55
CA ARG A 56 13.45 22.06 7.02
C ARG A 56 12.41 22.00 5.91
N PHE A 57 12.76 22.44 4.69
CA PHE A 57 11.81 22.58 3.60
C PHE A 57 11.20 21.24 3.18
N VAL A 58 12.01 20.18 3.08
CA VAL A 58 11.57 18.81 2.75
C VAL A 58 12.20 17.80 3.69
N GLN A 59 11.38 16.96 4.31
CA GLN A 59 11.85 15.93 5.24
C GLN A 59 11.13 14.59 5.04
N LYS A 60 11.83 13.52 5.39
CA LYS A 60 11.28 12.17 5.45
C LYS A 60 10.62 11.94 6.81
N ILE A 61 9.36 11.48 6.80
CA ILE A 61 8.62 11.09 8.00
C ILE A 61 8.35 9.60 7.94
N THR A 62 9.17 8.82 8.65
CA THR A 62 9.07 7.36 8.70
C THR A 62 9.38 6.87 10.11
N TYR A 63 9.01 5.63 10.43
CA TYR A 63 9.28 5.05 11.75
C TYR A 63 10.77 4.99 12.11
N SER A 64 11.64 4.89 11.11
CA SER A 64 13.10 4.87 11.29
C SER A 64 13.71 6.27 11.49
N ALA A 65 12.95 7.34 11.28
CA ALA A 65 13.44 8.72 11.32
C ALA A 65 13.43 9.38 12.72
N GLY A 66 13.39 8.61 13.79
CA GLY A 66 13.33 9.14 15.17
C GLY A 66 11.90 9.44 15.61
N ASP A 67 11.66 10.58 16.26
CA ASP A 67 10.32 10.96 16.73
C ASP A 67 9.43 11.41 15.57
N SER A 68 8.76 10.44 14.92
CA SER A 68 7.85 10.70 13.80
C SER A 68 6.67 11.61 14.20
N ASN A 69 6.22 11.57 15.47
CA ASN A 69 5.14 12.42 15.96
C ASN A 69 5.57 13.88 16.03
N GLU A 70 6.81 14.13 16.43
CA GLU A 70 7.36 15.50 16.45
C GLU A 70 7.50 16.05 15.02
N LEU A 71 8.01 15.25 14.07
CA LEU A 71 8.11 15.65 12.66
C LEU A 71 6.73 15.96 12.06
N ILE A 72 5.70 15.18 12.41
CA ILE A 72 4.33 15.47 11.98
C ILE A 72 3.80 16.76 12.60
N ARG A 73 4.08 16.99 13.89
CA ARG A 73 3.71 18.23 14.56
C ARG A 73 4.39 19.43 13.90
N GLN A 74 5.67 19.32 13.55
CA GLN A 74 6.41 20.34 12.80
C GLN A 74 5.80 20.50 11.40
N PHE A 75 5.55 19.44 10.65
CA PHE A 75 4.91 19.52 9.34
C PHE A 75 3.54 20.22 9.39
N ARG A 76 2.78 20.03 10.47
CA ARG A 76 1.50 20.71 10.66
C ARG A 76 1.64 22.21 10.92
N ASN A 77 2.61 22.63 11.74
CA ASN A 77 2.64 23.96 12.33
C ASN A 77 3.76 24.86 11.77
N ASP A 78 4.82 24.28 11.25
CA ASP A 78 5.96 25.05 10.72
C ASP A 78 5.69 25.52 9.29
N LYS A 79 5.79 26.82 9.05
CA LYS A 79 5.62 27.44 7.72
C LYS A 79 6.75 27.07 6.74
N ASP A 80 7.95 26.74 7.24
CA ASP A 80 9.11 26.42 6.41
C ASP A 80 9.13 24.95 5.98
N PHE A 81 8.45 24.06 6.70
CA PHE A 81 8.31 22.64 6.34
C PHE A 81 7.19 22.46 5.32
N ARG A 82 7.54 22.40 4.03
CA ARG A 82 6.57 22.38 2.92
C ARG A 82 6.25 21.00 2.37
N ILE A 83 7.26 20.09 2.31
CA ILE A 83 7.11 18.76 1.71
C ILE A 83 7.46 17.70 2.74
N ALA A 84 6.50 16.83 3.05
CA ALA A 84 6.73 15.62 3.82
C ALA A 84 6.74 14.40 2.88
N VAL A 85 7.72 13.50 3.04
CA VAL A 85 7.82 12.26 2.28
C VAL A 85 7.69 11.08 3.24
N THR A 86 6.76 10.17 2.96
CA THR A 86 6.53 8.97 3.78
C THR A 86 6.37 7.72 2.93
N CYS A 87 6.76 6.57 3.42
CA CYS A 87 6.50 5.27 2.77
C CYS A 87 5.40 4.47 3.45
N THR A 88 5.08 4.80 4.70
CA THR A 88 4.00 4.16 5.46
C THR A 88 3.03 5.22 5.95
N LEU A 89 1.76 4.85 6.06
CA LEU A 89 0.81 5.68 6.80
C LEU A 89 1.34 5.80 8.23
N VAL A 90 1.83 6.98 8.56
CA VAL A 90 2.16 7.27 9.95
C VAL A 90 0.89 7.06 10.75
N ALA A 91 1.00 6.22 11.78
CA ALA A 91 -0.10 5.73 12.59
C ALA A 91 -1.05 6.84 13.08
N THR A 92 -2.20 6.41 13.58
CA THR A 92 -3.26 7.19 14.23
C THR A 92 -2.76 8.47 14.92
N GLY A 93 -3.37 9.61 14.57
CA GLY A 93 -3.05 10.91 15.20
C GLY A 93 -2.44 11.97 14.26
N THR A 94 -2.20 11.63 13.00
CA THR A 94 -1.60 12.52 12.00
C THR A 94 -2.65 13.40 11.31
N ASP A 95 -3.32 14.24 12.07
CA ASP A 95 -4.24 15.22 11.51
C ASP A 95 -3.46 16.47 11.04
N VAL A 96 -3.08 16.50 9.78
CA VAL A 96 -2.42 17.64 9.14
C VAL A 96 -3.46 18.43 8.34
N LYS A 97 -4.22 19.28 9.02
CA LYS A 97 -5.30 20.08 8.41
C LYS A 97 -4.82 20.99 7.26
N PRO A 98 -3.64 21.67 7.35
CA PRO A 98 -3.16 22.54 6.27
C PRO A 98 -2.58 21.79 5.06
N LEU A 99 -2.76 20.49 4.94
CA LEU A 99 -2.30 19.71 3.80
C LEU A 99 -3.13 20.04 2.55
N GLU A 100 -2.49 20.57 1.52
CA GLU A 100 -3.14 21.05 0.29
C GLU A 100 -2.90 20.12 -0.90
N VAL A 101 -1.81 19.33 -0.89
CA VAL A 101 -1.47 18.39 -1.97
C VAL A 101 -1.11 17.02 -1.40
N VAL A 102 -1.69 15.98 -1.99
CA VAL A 102 -1.33 14.58 -1.77
C VAL A 102 -0.77 14.02 -3.07
N MET A 103 0.47 13.54 -3.05
CA MET A 103 1.16 13.03 -4.22
C MET A 103 1.49 11.55 -4.06
N PHE A 104 1.07 10.74 -5.04
CA PHE A 104 1.40 9.32 -5.10
C PHE A 104 2.60 9.09 -6.02
N MET A 105 3.72 8.64 -5.46
CA MET A 105 4.89 8.13 -6.16
C MET A 105 5.07 6.62 -5.92
N ARG A 106 4.00 5.95 -5.51
CA ARG A 106 3.89 4.50 -5.38
C ARG A 106 2.51 4.05 -5.81
N ASP A 107 2.42 2.84 -6.33
CA ASP A 107 1.12 2.21 -6.54
C ASP A 107 0.51 1.71 -5.23
N VAL A 108 -0.82 1.67 -5.18
CA VAL A 108 -1.61 1.22 -4.02
C VAL A 108 -2.75 0.34 -4.53
N GLU A 109 -2.63 -0.95 -4.36
CA GLU A 109 -3.63 -1.93 -4.78
C GLU A 109 -4.84 -1.98 -3.83
N SER A 110 -4.61 -1.82 -2.53
CA SER A 110 -5.67 -1.88 -1.51
C SER A 110 -6.54 -0.63 -1.51
N LEU A 111 -7.85 -0.79 -1.76
CA LEU A 111 -8.82 0.30 -1.73
C LEU A 111 -8.89 1.00 -0.36
N PRO A 112 -8.98 0.32 0.79
CA PRO A 112 -8.96 0.97 2.10
C PRO A 112 -7.71 1.79 2.33
N LEU A 113 -6.53 1.26 1.96
CA LEU A 113 -5.27 1.98 2.09
C LEU A 113 -5.26 3.22 1.21
N TYR A 114 -5.69 3.11 -0.05
CA TYR A 114 -5.82 4.25 -0.97
C TYR A 114 -6.75 5.34 -0.40
N ILE A 115 -7.93 4.95 0.11
CA ILE A 115 -8.89 5.89 0.72
C ILE A 115 -8.27 6.58 1.95
N GLN A 116 -7.55 5.85 2.80
CA GLN A 116 -6.87 6.42 3.98
C GLN A 116 -5.79 7.42 3.57
N MET A 117 -4.98 7.09 2.56
CA MET A 117 -3.92 7.96 2.05
C MET A 117 -4.51 9.23 1.42
N LYS A 118 -5.48 9.09 0.52
CA LYS A 118 -6.22 10.20 -0.09
C LYS A 118 -6.93 11.05 0.97
N GLY A 119 -7.53 10.40 1.96
CA GLY A 119 -8.26 11.02 3.07
C GLY A 119 -7.43 11.97 3.94
N ARG A 120 -6.10 11.94 3.83
CA ARG A 120 -5.24 12.92 4.52
C ARG A 120 -5.42 14.34 3.99
N GLY A 121 -5.78 14.50 2.71
CA GLY A 121 -6.01 15.81 2.09
C GLY A 121 -7.35 16.44 2.40
N VAL A 122 -8.39 15.68 2.77
CA VAL A 122 -9.76 16.19 2.90
C VAL A 122 -10.05 16.97 4.18
N ARG A 123 -9.07 17.12 5.08
CA ARG A 123 -9.27 17.82 6.35
C ARG A 123 -9.48 19.31 6.13
N THR A 124 -10.50 19.86 6.78
CA THR A 124 -10.78 21.30 6.74
C THR A 124 -9.95 22.07 7.76
N ILE A 125 -9.67 23.34 7.46
CA ILE A 125 -8.94 24.27 8.31
C ILE A 125 -9.56 25.68 8.12
N GLY A 126 -9.58 26.48 9.17
CA GLY A 126 -10.00 27.88 9.05
C GLY A 126 -8.95 28.72 8.32
N ASP A 127 -9.40 29.73 7.58
CA ASP A 127 -8.54 30.54 6.71
C ASP A 127 -7.40 31.22 7.47
N GLU A 128 -7.65 31.74 8.66
CA GLU A 128 -6.61 32.36 9.50
C GLU A 128 -5.56 31.31 9.92
N GLN A 129 -5.99 30.11 10.33
CA GLN A 129 -5.08 29.05 10.71
C GLN A 129 -4.26 28.55 9.52
N LEU A 130 -4.85 28.52 8.32
CA LEU A 130 -4.15 28.17 7.10
C LEU A 130 -3.06 29.20 6.80
N ARG A 131 -3.38 30.50 6.83
CA ARG A 131 -2.43 31.59 6.58
C ARG A 131 -1.26 31.61 7.56
N ASN A 132 -1.45 31.16 8.79
CA ASN A 132 -0.36 31.06 9.77
C ASN A 132 0.75 30.08 9.33
N VAL A 133 0.41 29.06 8.53
CA VAL A 133 1.35 28.03 8.05
C VAL A 133 1.56 28.06 6.55
N THR A 134 0.66 28.64 5.77
CA THR A 134 0.79 28.87 4.33
C THR A 134 0.40 30.33 4.04
N PRO A 135 1.33 31.29 4.21
CA PRO A 135 1.02 32.74 4.23
C PRO A 135 0.38 33.26 2.94
N ASN A 136 0.61 32.61 1.81
CA ASN A 136 0.03 32.97 0.51
C ASN A 136 -1.31 32.29 0.21
N ALA A 137 -1.85 31.43 1.10
CA ALA A 137 -3.15 30.81 0.91
C ALA A 137 -4.28 31.70 1.44
N PHE A 138 -5.41 31.74 0.75
CA PHE A 138 -6.62 32.46 1.19
C PHE A 138 -7.56 31.54 1.95
N SER A 139 -7.94 30.43 1.33
CA SER A 139 -8.80 29.38 1.87
C SER A 139 -8.31 28.01 1.41
N LYS A 140 -8.85 26.96 2.04
CA LYS A 140 -8.67 25.59 1.60
C LYS A 140 -10.04 24.98 1.29
N ASP A 141 -10.51 25.17 0.08
CA ASP A 141 -11.80 24.64 -0.38
C ASP A 141 -11.67 23.22 -0.95
N CYS A 142 -10.48 22.85 -1.40
CA CYS A 142 -10.15 21.52 -1.90
C CYS A 142 -8.71 21.13 -1.55
N PHE A 143 -8.31 19.94 -1.93
CA PHE A 143 -6.92 19.51 -2.01
C PHE A 143 -6.68 18.91 -3.40
N TYR A 144 -5.44 18.94 -3.84
CA TYR A 144 -5.06 18.34 -5.12
C TYR A 144 -4.42 16.98 -4.89
N LEU A 145 -4.86 16.02 -5.70
CA LEU A 145 -4.26 14.70 -5.76
C LEU A 145 -3.38 14.65 -7.02
N VAL A 146 -2.08 14.48 -6.82
CA VAL A 146 -1.10 14.32 -7.90
C VAL A 146 -0.75 12.85 -8.01
N ASP A 147 -1.12 12.26 -9.13
CA ASP A 147 -0.86 10.86 -9.42
C ASP A 147 0.32 10.74 -10.40
N ALA A 148 1.46 10.31 -9.89
CA ALA A 148 2.68 10.20 -10.69
C ALA A 148 2.90 8.79 -11.27
N VAL A 149 2.05 7.81 -10.93
CA VAL A 149 2.24 6.38 -11.27
C VAL A 149 0.98 5.70 -11.80
N GLY A 150 -0.11 6.46 -12.02
CA GLY A 150 -1.38 5.91 -12.50
C GLY A 150 -2.20 5.19 -11.41
N VAL A 151 -1.95 5.49 -10.13
CA VAL A 151 -2.65 4.84 -9.02
C VAL A 151 -4.18 5.04 -9.07
N THR A 152 -4.65 6.13 -9.67
CA THR A 152 -6.08 6.44 -9.80
C THR A 152 -6.75 5.64 -10.92
N GLU A 153 -5.99 5.14 -11.87
CA GLU A 153 -6.47 4.40 -13.05
C GLU A 153 -6.54 2.89 -12.80
N HIS A 154 -5.79 2.39 -11.81
CA HIS A 154 -5.75 0.97 -11.48
C HIS A 154 -6.99 0.56 -10.67
N GLU A 155 -7.56 -0.60 -10.99
CA GLU A 155 -8.59 -1.22 -10.16
C GLU A 155 -8.05 -1.46 -8.75
N LYS A 156 -8.86 -1.11 -7.74
CA LYS A 156 -8.50 -1.31 -6.34
C LYS A 156 -9.18 -2.55 -5.80
N THR A 157 -8.40 -3.38 -5.12
CA THR A 157 -8.93 -4.54 -4.41
C THR A 157 -9.59 -4.12 -3.10
N ILE A 158 -10.80 -4.61 -2.86
CA ILE A 158 -11.45 -4.49 -1.54
C ILE A 158 -11.05 -5.75 -0.77
N PRO A 159 -10.29 -5.63 0.34
CA PRO A 159 -10.07 -6.77 1.23
C PRO A 159 -11.43 -7.24 1.73
N THR A 160 -11.72 -8.53 1.54
CA THR A 160 -12.87 -9.13 2.19
C THR A 160 -12.59 -9.23 3.70
N ALA A 161 -13.62 -9.28 4.54
CA ALA A 161 -13.48 -9.30 6.01
C ALA A 161 -12.57 -10.44 6.53
N SER A 162 -12.31 -11.46 5.68
CA SER A 162 -11.31 -12.51 5.91
C SER A 162 -9.85 -12.01 5.80
N ASP A 163 -9.60 -10.90 5.10
CA ASP A 163 -8.24 -10.37 4.85
C ASP A 163 -7.74 -9.46 5.99
N GLU A 164 -8.64 -8.90 6.80
CA GLU A 164 -8.25 -8.02 7.93
C GLU A 164 -7.58 -8.78 9.09
N ALA A 165 -7.83 -10.08 9.21
CA ALA A 165 -7.20 -10.93 10.24
C ALA A 165 -5.78 -11.39 9.85
N THR A 166 -5.33 -11.18 8.61
CA THR A 166 -4.07 -11.72 8.06
C THR A 166 -3.22 -10.68 7.34
N THR A 167 -2.95 -9.54 7.96
CA THR A 167 -2.00 -8.54 7.42
C THR A 167 -0.51 -8.97 7.52
N LYS A 168 -0.20 -10.17 7.96
CA LYS A 168 1.08 -10.81 7.67
C LYS A 168 0.99 -11.47 6.31
N ILE A 169 1.87 -11.07 5.38
CA ILE A 169 2.09 -11.82 4.14
C ILE A 169 2.62 -13.19 4.56
N ILE A 170 1.70 -14.15 4.73
CA ILE A 170 2.05 -15.55 5.02
C ILE A 170 2.68 -16.09 3.75
N THR A 171 3.95 -16.45 3.81
CA THR A 171 4.64 -17.08 2.68
C THR A 171 4.00 -18.43 2.37
N LEU A 172 4.18 -18.94 1.14
CA LEU A 172 3.68 -20.28 0.77
C LEU A 172 4.21 -21.35 1.76
N LYS A 173 5.47 -21.26 2.14
CA LYS A 173 6.09 -22.14 3.13
C LYS A 173 5.36 -22.11 4.48
N GLU A 174 5.13 -20.92 5.01
CA GLU A 174 4.42 -20.73 6.29
C GLU A 174 2.95 -21.18 6.20
N LEU A 175 2.29 -20.96 5.04
CA LEU A 175 0.94 -21.44 4.77
C LEU A 175 0.89 -22.96 4.81
N LEU A 176 1.80 -23.63 4.14
CA LEU A 176 1.91 -25.08 4.12
C LEU A 176 2.24 -25.66 5.52
N GLU A 177 3.16 -25.02 6.26
CA GLU A 177 3.47 -25.42 7.64
C GLU A 177 2.23 -25.34 8.55
N ARG A 178 1.46 -24.26 8.49
CA ARG A 178 0.23 -24.11 9.29
C ARG A 178 -0.81 -25.17 8.94
N ILE A 179 -1.00 -25.43 7.66
CA ILE A 179 -1.90 -26.48 7.18
C ILE A 179 -1.42 -27.86 7.64
N SER A 180 -0.11 -28.13 7.61
CA SER A 180 0.45 -29.42 8.07
C SER A 180 0.23 -29.67 9.55
N HIS A 181 0.21 -28.62 10.37
CA HIS A 181 -0.11 -28.70 11.80
C HIS A 181 -1.60 -28.84 12.10
N GLY A 182 -2.44 -28.91 11.05
CA GLY A 182 -3.88 -29.16 11.17
C GLY A 182 -4.72 -27.90 11.36
N TYR A 183 -4.15 -26.72 11.19
CA TYR A 183 -4.92 -25.47 11.13
C TYR A 183 -5.31 -25.19 9.68
N ILE A 184 -6.53 -25.57 9.30
CA ILE A 184 -7.00 -25.58 7.90
C ILE A 184 -8.31 -24.79 7.77
N PRO A 185 -8.32 -23.47 8.01
CA PRO A 185 -9.48 -22.65 7.71
C PRO A 185 -9.66 -22.55 6.18
N ASP A 186 -10.90 -22.37 5.74
CA ASP A 186 -11.26 -22.28 4.32
C ASP A 186 -10.48 -21.19 3.57
N GLU A 187 -10.14 -20.12 4.26
CA GLU A 187 -9.33 -19.03 3.74
C GLU A 187 -7.90 -19.48 3.35
N TYR A 188 -7.28 -20.34 4.15
CA TYR A 188 -5.94 -20.87 3.83
C TYR A 188 -5.98 -21.79 2.62
N LEU A 189 -7.04 -22.58 2.47
CA LEU A 189 -7.25 -23.40 1.29
C LEU A 189 -7.50 -22.56 0.03
N LYS A 190 -8.34 -21.51 0.12
CA LYS A 190 -8.54 -20.54 -0.98
C LYS A 190 -7.25 -19.89 -1.41
N ARG A 191 -6.45 -19.46 -0.44
CA ARG A 191 -5.15 -18.82 -0.70
C ARG A 191 -4.14 -19.79 -1.31
N LEU A 192 -4.13 -21.05 -0.86
CA LEU A 192 -3.30 -22.09 -1.45
C LEU A 192 -3.69 -22.36 -2.90
N ALA A 193 -4.98 -22.53 -3.18
CA ALA A 193 -5.49 -22.76 -4.53
C ALA A 193 -5.15 -21.61 -5.49
N ALA A 194 -5.36 -20.37 -5.05
CA ALA A 194 -5.00 -19.17 -5.83
C ALA A 194 -3.48 -19.10 -6.08
N THR A 195 -2.67 -19.46 -5.09
CA THR A 195 -1.20 -19.46 -5.23
C THR A 195 -0.74 -20.53 -6.21
N LEU A 196 -1.30 -21.75 -6.15
CA LEU A 196 -1.00 -22.84 -7.09
C LEU A 196 -1.37 -22.43 -8.53
N ALA A 197 -2.56 -21.87 -8.74
CA ALA A 197 -2.97 -21.38 -10.06
C ALA A 197 -2.02 -20.30 -10.62
N ARG A 198 -1.58 -19.38 -9.77
CA ARG A 198 -0.62 -18.32 -10.14
C ARG A 198 0.76 -18.90 -10.49
N ILE A 199 1.24 -19.88 -9.71
CA ILE A 199 2.53 -20.54 -9.97
C ILE A 199 2.42 -21.33 -11.28
N PHE A 200 1.34 -22.07 -11.52
CA PHE A 200 1.11 -22.80 -12.76
C PHE A 200 1.22 -21.91 -14.00
N ASN A 201 0.62 -20.71 -13.95
CA ASN A 201 0.66 -19.76 -15.08
C ASN A 201 2.08 -19.20 -15.36
N LYS A 202 2.95 -19.19 -14.35
CA LYS A 202 4.33 -18.70 -14.48
C LYS A 202 5.36 -19.78 -14.70
N ALA A 203 5.05 -21.03 -14.31
CA ALA A 203 5.95 -22.17 -14.40
C ALA A 203 6.15 -22.64 -15.84
N ASP A 204 7.37 -22.99 -16.19
CA ASP A 204 7.67 -23.69 -17.43
C ASP A 204 7.25 -25.17 -17.37
N GLU A 205 7.36 -25.84 -18.51
CA GLU A 205 6.92 -27.25 -18.61
C GLU A 205 7.76 -28.20 -17.71
N SER A 206 9.04 -27.92 -17.55
CA SER A 206 9.94 -28.69 -16.67
C SER A 206 9.53 -28.59 -15.21
N GLN A 207 9.24 -27.37 -14.76
CA GLN A 207 8.79 -27.10 -13.41
C GLN A 207 7.43 -27.73 -13.10
N ARG A 208 6.49 -27.72 -14.05
CA ARG A 208 5.19 -28.41 -13.92
C ARG A 208 5.34 -29.92 -13.82
N LYS A 209 6.20 -30.51 -14.64
CA LYS A 209 6.51 -31.95 -14.57
C LYS A 209 7.17 -32.34 -13.26
N GLU A 210 8.11 -31.52 -12.77
CA GLU A 210 8.76 -31.78 -11.48
C GLU A 210 7.78 -31.67 -10.31
N PHE A 211 6.88 -30.69 -10.33
CA PHE A 211 5.81 -30.60 -9.34
C PHE A 211 4.92 -31.86 -9.36
N ALA A 212 4.46 -32.27 -10.55
CA ALA A 212 3.62 -33.46 -10.69
C ALA A 212 4.34 -34.73 -10.24
N ARG A 213 5.63 -34.87 -10.47
CA ARG A 213 6.45 -35.97 -9.99
C ARG A 213 6.54 -36.03 -8.47
N LEU A 214 6.66 -34.87 -7.81
CA LEU A 214 6.83 -34.80 -6.35
C LEU A 214 5.51 -34.82 -5.60
N SER A 215 4.46 -34.19 -6.10
CA SER A 215 3.15 -34.10 -5.46
C SER A 215 2.21 -35.27 -5.84
N HIS A 216 2.58 -36.06 -6.85
CA HIS A 216 1.69 -37.05 -7.49
C HIS A 216 0.40 -36.43 -8.03
N ASP A 217 0.39 -35.09 -8.33
CA ASP A 217 -0.78 -34.36 -8.74
C ASP A 217 -0.44 -33.23 -9.70
N ASP A 218 -1.36 -32.82 -10.59
CA ASP A 218 -1.20 -31.64 -11.43
C ASP A 218 -1.55 -30.38 -10.63
N MET A 219 -0.74 -29.34 -10.76
CA MET A 219 -0.88 -28.08 -10.02
C MET A 219 -2.21 -27.38 -10.31
N LYS A 220 -2.67 -27.42 -11.57
CA LYS A 220 -3.94 -26.84 -12.01
C LYS A 220 -5.13 -27.65 -11.53
N GLU A 221 -5.06 -28.97 -11.64
CA GLU A 221 -6.13 -29.87 -11.18
C GLU A 221 -6.27 -29.82 -9.66
N LEU A 222 -5.17 -29.79 -8.93
CA LEU A 222 -5.17 -29.64 -7.47
C LEU A 222 -5.82 -28.34 -7.03
N SER A 223 -5.48 -27.22 -7.68
CA SER A 223 -6.12 -25.92 -7.42
C SER A 223 -7.63 -25.97 -7.66
N ALA A 224 -8.07 -26.56 -8.78
CA ALA A 224 -9.49 -26.70 -9.11
C ALA A 224 -10.24 -27.57 -8.08
N ARG A 225 -9.65 -28.69 -7.64
CA ARG A 225 -10.24 -29.56 -6.62
C ARG A 225 -10.36 -28.89 -5.26
N ILE A 226 -9.39 -28.07 -4.86
CA ILE A 226 -9.48 -27.30 -3.61
C ILE A 226 -10.67 -26.32 -3.70
N TYR A 227 -10.85 -25.62 -4.81
CA TYR A 227 -12.00 -24.72 -4.99
C TYR A 227 -13.32 -25.48 -4.98
N ALA A 228 -13.44 -26.58 -5.71
CA ALA A 228 -14.65 -27.42 -5.74
C ALA A 228 -15.01 -27.95 -4.34
N ALA A 229 -14.03 -28.37 -3.56
CA ALA A 229 -14.24 -28.84 -2.20
C ALA A 229 -14.72 -27.72 -1.26
N LEU A 230 -14.27 -26.49 -1.47
CA LEU A 230 -14.71 -25.33 -0.70
C LEU A 230 -16.14 -24.89 -1.05
N GLU A 231 -16.54 -25.00 -2.32
CA GLU A 231 -17.89 -24.64 -2.78
C GLU A 231 -18.95 -25.66 -2.37
N THR A 232 -18.61 -26.93 -2.43
CA THR A 232 -19.57 -28.01 -2.14
C THR A 232 -19.60 -28.43 -0.67
N GLY A 233 -18.60 -28.02 0.13
CA GLY A 233 -18.40 -28.51 1.49
C GLY A 233 -18.07 -30.01 1.56
N THR A 234 -17.86 -30.64 0.41
CA THR A 234 -17.59 -32.06 0.25
C THR A 234 -16.15 -32.28 -0.17
N LEU A 235 -15.43 -33.11 0.58
CA LEU A 235 -14.06 -33.49 0.25
C LEU A 235 -14.02 -34.50 -0.89
N PRO A 236 -12.94 -34.53 -1.70
CA PRO A 236 -12.78 -35.49 -2.78
C PRO A 236 -12.82 -36.93 -2.27
N PRO A 237 -13.31 -37.90 -3.09
CA PRO A 237 -13.64 -39.26 -2.65
C PRO A 237 -12.47 -40.20 -2.32
N PHE A 238 -11.24 -39.73 -2.28
CA PHE A 238 -10.05 -40.54 -1.95
C PHE A 238 -9.55 -40.37 -0.51
N VAL A 239 -10.34 -39.75 0.36
CA VAL A 239 -10.02 -39.60 1.78
C VAL A 239 -11.06 -40.29 2.62
N SER A 240 -10.63 -41.20 3.50
CA SER A 240 -11.53 -42.04 4.27
C SER A 240 -12.24 -41.32 5.41
N THR A 241 -13.45 -41.74 5.69
CA THR A 241 -14.57 -41.05 6.33
C THR A 241 -14.56 -40.93 7.86
N GLU A 242 -13.45 -41.13 8.57
CA GLU A 242 -13.56 -41.24 10.04
C GLU A 242 -13.25 -39.99 10.87
N LYS A 243 -12.66 -38.90 10.28
CA LYS A 243 -12.45 -37.63 11.02
C LYS A 243 -12.37 -36.42 10.07
N PRO A 244 -13.28 -35.45 10.14
CA PRO A 244 -13.31 -34.28 9.22
C PRO A 244 -12.03 -33.44 9.16
N ASN A 245 -11.26 -33.37 10.25
CA ASN A 245 -9.98 -32.63 10.28
C ASN A 245 -8.79 -33.42 9.71
N LEU A 246 -8.85 -34.73 9.65
CA LEU A 246 -7.80 -35.56 9.05
C LEU A 246 -7.94 -35.63 7.53
N GLU A 247 -9.15 -35.51 7.02
CA GLU A 247 -9.44 -35.50 5.59
C GLU A 247 -8.89 -34.25 4.90
N ARG A 248 -9.03 -33.08 5.54
CA ARG A 248 -8.40 -31.82 5.06
C ARG A 248 -6.86 -31.90 5.11
N LYS A 249 -6.28 -32.64 6.08
CA LYS A 249 -4.85 -32.92 6.14
C LYS A 249 -4.34 -33.78 4.98
N GLY A 250 -5.11 -34.74 4.51
CA GLY A 250 -4.71 -35.63 3.41
C GLY A 250 -4.50 -34.91 2.09
N LEU A 251 -5.33 -33.91 1.81
CA LEU A 251 -5.21 -33.05 0.63
C LEU A 251 -3.92 -32.18 0.61
N VAL A 252 -3.36 -31.96 1.77
CA VAL A 252 -2.21 -31.05 1.95
C VAL A 252 -0.93 -31.82 2.23
N LEU A 253 -1.02 -33.01 2.85
CA LEU A 253 0.15 -33.87 3.08
C LEU A 253 0.79 -34.34 1.76
N SER A 254 0.02 -34.45 0.67
CA SER A 254 0.59 -34.70 -0.65
C SER A 254 1.45 -33.55 -1.18
N LEU A 255 1.28 -32.33 -0.63
CA LEU A 255 2.03 -31.13 -1.00
C LEU A 255 3.27 -30.87 -0.11
N ILE A 256 3.36 -31.54 1.05
CA ILE A 256 4.41 -31.26 2.05
C ILE A 256 5.60 -32.22 1.91
N HIS A 257 5.44 -33.30 1.20
CA HIS A 257 6.54 -34.21 0.83
C HIS A 257 7.34 -33.72 -0.39
N ILE A 258 7.14 -32.44 -0.79
CA ILE A 258 7.92 -31.67 -1.75
C ILE A 258 8.84 -30.74 -0.99
#